data_7d84b4a752bf49516651e1119e9b0aee
#
_entry.id   7d84b4a752bf49516651e1119e9b0aee
#
_cell.length_a   1.000
_cell.length_b   1.000
_cell.length_c   1.000
_cell.angle_alpha   90.00
_cell.angle_beta   90.00
_cell.angle_gamma   90.00
#
_symmetry.space_group_name_H-M   'P 1'
#
loop_
_entity.id
_entity.type
_entity.pdbx_description
1 polymer ?
#
loop_
_entity_poly.entity_id
_entity_poly.type
_entity_poly.pdbx_seq_one_letter_code
_entity_poly.pdbx_strand_id
1 'polypeptide(L)'
;MKNKKTVAIGLTNGHDRGCAIMIGGELSIAINEERISRIKRDMSDRLAIKSINYCMSHLNLNWEEVDVITYTTTDVKDVMRDQIKKMVPVEFKGTIEFIPHHMAHAYSTFGGSDFDESAVVVADAMGSVLSKDNEMSNWYTKDEPTVEGRDWAEGYTIYHFKNRKDLPVEVYKKWVQFPFLEQEEFLDKGH
;
A
#
# COMPACT_ATOMS: atom_id res chain seq x y z
N MET A 1 -20.35 11.29 25.13
CA MET A 1 -20.08 11.19 23.68
C MET A 1 -19.41 9.84 23.45
N LYS A 2 -19.96 8.92 22.64
CA LYS A 2 -19.24 7.71 22.22
C LYS A 2 -18.06 8.19 21.37
N ASN A 3 -16.83 7.82 21.72
CA ASN A 3 -15.69 8.09 20.87
C ASN A 3 -15.97 7.46 19.51
N LYS A 4 -16.02 8.29 18.46
CA LYS A 4 -16.13 7.81 17.08
C LYS A 4 -14.92 6.91 16.81
N LYS A 5 -15.17 5.68 16.37
CA LYS A 5 -14.10 4.77 15.95
C LYS A 5 -13.58 5.25 14.59
N THR A 6 -12.27 5.30 14.43
CA THR A 6 -11.63 5.61 13.15
C THR A 6 -11.92 4.52 12.13
N VAL A 7 -12.32 4.91 10.93
CA VAL A 7 -12.53 4.02 9.79
C VAL A 7 -11.42 4.24 8.77
N ALA A 8 -10.63 3.21 8.52
CA ALA A 8 -9.51 3.24 7.59
C ALA A 8 -9.73 2.21 6.46
N ILE A 9 -9.55 2.65 5.21
CA ILE A 9 -9.53 1.79 4.03
C ILE A 9 -8.09 1.61 3.59
N GLY A 10 -7.64 0.35 3.44
CA GLY A 10 -6.35 0.00 2.86
C GLY A 10 -6.53 -0.54 1.45
N LEU A 11 -5.75 -0.01 0.50
CA LEU A 11 -5.77 -0.40 -0.91
C LEU A 11 -4.37 -0.85 -1.35
N THR A 12 -4.32 -1.91 -2.14
CA THR A 12 -3.11 -2.31 -2.84
C THR A 12 -3.34 -2.27 -4.35
N ASN A 13 -2.32 -1.82 -5.08
CA ASN A 13 -2.28 -1.82 -6.53
C ASN A 13 -1.21 -2.80 -7.01
N GLY A 14 -1.55 -3.65 -7.95
CA GLY A 14 -0.68 -4.69 -8.47
C GLY A 14 -1.51 -5.91 -8.84
N HIS A 15 -0.84 -7.05 -9.01
CA HIS A 15 -1.51 -8.30 -9.39
C HIS A 15 -2.40 -8.90 -8.27
N ASP A 16 -2.23 -8.45 -7.02
CA ASP A 16 -3.02 -8.91 -5.85
C ASP A 16 -3.89 -7.78 -5.28
N ARG A 17 -4.49 -6.98 -6.17
CA ARG A 17 -5.36 -5.87 -5.77
C ARG A 17 -6.43 -6.31 -4.82
N GLY A 18 -6.73 -5.44 -3.87
CA GLY A 18 -7.76 -5.69 -2.90
C GLY A 18 -8.05 -4.49 -2.04
N CYS A 19 -9.05 -4.65 -1.22
CA CYS A 19 -9.48 -3.68 -0.22
C CYS A 19 -9.53 -4.35 1.14
N ALA A 20 -9.07 -3.65 2.15
CA ALA A 20 -9.26 -4.00 3.56
C ALA A 20 -9.85 -2.79 4.30
N ILE A 21 -10.75 -3.03 5.25
CA ILE A 21 -11.31 -1.96 6.10
C ILE A 21 -11.06 -2.31 7.56
N MET A 22 -10.48 -1.35 8.25
CA MET A 22 -10.28 -1.38 9.70
C MET A 22 -11.21 -0.38 10.39
N ILE A 23 -11.81 -0.78 11.51
CA ILE A 23 -12.67 0.07 12.33
C ILE A 23 -12.18 0.06 13.76
N GLY A 24 -11.71 1.21 14.24
CA GLY A 24 -11.18 1.35 15.60
C GLY A 24 -9.94 0.51 15.89
N GLY A 25 -9.10 0.27 14.86
CA GLY A 25 -7.87 -0.50 14.95
C GLY A 25 -8.04 -2.01 14.73
N GLU A 26 -9.27 -2.49 14.48
CA GLU A 26 -9.55 -3.91 14.22
C GLU A 26 -9.85 -4.14 12.73
N LEU A 27 -9.27 -5.18 12.14
CA LEU A 27 -9.60 -5.60 10.77
C LEU A 27 -11.03 -6.13 10.72
N SER A 28 -11.91 -5.39 10.03
CA SER A 28 -13.33 -5.74 9.93
C SER A 28 -13.64 -6.58 8.70
N ILE A 29 -12.98 -6.30 7.58
CA ILE A 29 -13.14 -7.05 6.32
C ILE A 29 -11.90 -6.86 5.43
N ALA A 30 -11.56 -7.89 4.65
CA ALA A 30 -10.58 -7.80 3.58
C ALA A 30 -10.95 -8.75 2.45
N ILE A 31 -10.76 -8.30 1.20
CA ILE A 31 -11.01 -9.14 0.02
C ILE A 31 -10.17 -8.69 -1.18
N ASN A 32 -9.66 -9.66 -1.94
CA ASN A 32 -8.98 -9.38 -3.19
C ASN A 32 -9.99 -9.23 -4.33
N GLU A 33 -9.69 -8.37 -5.29
CA GLU A 33 -10.52 -8.09 -6.47
C GLU A 33 -10.86 -9.35 -7.26
N GLU A 34 -9.89 -10.27 -7.42
CA GLU A 34 -10.07 -11.54 -8.12
C GLU A 34 -11.14 -12.44 -7.51
N ARG A 35 -11.44 -12.31 -6.21
CA ARG A 35 -12.47 -13.10 -5.54
C ARG A 35 -13.88 -12.69 -5.96
N ILE A 36 -14.03 -11.44 -6.34
CA ILE A 36 -15.30 -10.87 -6.79
C ILE A 36 -15.42 -10.98 -8.31
N SER A 37 -14.39 -10.58 -9.05
CA SER A 37 -14.37 -10.60 -10.51
C SER A 37 -14.30 -12.01 -11.10
N ARG A 38 -13.78 -12.99 -10.33
CA ARG A 38 -13.48 -14.36 -10.77
C ARG A 38 -12.41 -14.45 -11.86
N ILE A 39 -11.65 -13.39 -12.04
CA ILE A 39 -10.50 -13.33 -12.94
C ILE A 39 -9.24 -13.31 -12.08
N LYS A 40 -8.38 -14.33 -12.25
CA LYS A 40 -7.12 -14.41 -11.53
C LYS A 40 -6.23 -13.22 -11.88
N ARG A 41 -5.69 -12.53 -10.84
CA ARG A 41 -4.87 -11.33 -11.00
C ARG A 41 -5.58 -10.25 -11.82
N ASP A 42 -6.86 -10.02 -11.55
CA ASP A 42 -7.67 -9.05 -12.30
C ASP A 42 -7.05 -7.65 -12.26
N MET A 43 -6.63 -7.19 -13.41
CA MET A 43 -6.08 -5.85 -13.64
C MET A 43 -6.93 -5.02 -14.60
N SER A 44 -8.17 -5.42 -14.86
CA SER A 44 -9.08 -4.75 -15.78
C SER A 44 -9.39 -3.30 -15.38
N ASP A 45 -9.49 -3.04 -14.09
CA ASP A 45 -9.66 -1.70 -13.54
C ASP A 45 -8.32 -1.19 -12.95
N ARG A 46 -8.12 0.11 -12.88
CA ARG A 46 -6.92 0.70 -12.31
C ARG A 46 -6.89 0.68 -10.77
N LEU A 47 -8.05 0.49 -10.14
CA LEU A 47 -8.21 0.35 -8.69
C LEU A 47 -9.06 -0.88 -8.39
N ALA A 48 -9.01 -1.38 -7.15
CA ALA A 48 -9.82 -2.48 -6.65
C ALA A 48 -11.28 -2.04 -6.38
N ILE A 49 -11.96 -1.50 -7.40
CA ILE A 49 -13.28 -0.85 -7.24
C ILE A 49 -14.35 -1.82 -6.77
N LYS A 50 -14.36 -3.04 -7.29
CA LYS A 50 -15.34 -4.07 -6.89
C LYS A 50 -15.13 -4.48 -5.43
N SER A 51 -13.85 -4.60 -5.00
CA SER A 51 -13.50 -4.91 -3.61
C SER A 51 -13.90 -3.77 -2.67
N ILE A 52 -13.67 -2.50 -3.05
CA ILE A 52 -14.10 -1.34 -2.26
C ILE A 52 -15.60 -1.34 -2.08
N ASN A 53 -16.34 -1.44 -3.18
CA ASN A 53 -17.82 -1.44 -3.15
C ASN A 53 -18.38 -2.60 -2.33
N TYR A 54 -17.76 -3.78 -2.46
CA TYR A 54 -18.14 -4.94 -1.68
C TYR A 54 -17.91 -4.71 -0.18
N CYS A 55 -16.73 -4.25 0.22
CA CYS A 55 -16.39 -4.02 1.63
C CYS A 55 -17.28 -2.94 2.25
N MET A 56 -17.45 -1.81 1.57
CA MET A 56 -18.31 -0.71 2.02
C MET A 56 -19.77 -1.17 2.19
N SER A 57 -20.31 -1.86 1.20
CA SER A 57 -21.68 -2.38 1.26
C SER A 57 -21.86 -3.42 2.36
N HIS A 58 -20.90 -4.34 2.53
CA HIS A 58 -20.96 -5.40 3.54
C HIS A 58 -20.99 -4.83 4.96
N LEU A 59 -20.24 -3.76 5.21
CA LEU A 59 -20.18 -3.08 6.50
C LEU A 59 -21.26 -1.97 6.64
N ASN A 60 -22.07 -1.75 5.62
CA ASN A 60 -23.05 -0.68 5.56
C ASN A 60 -22.44 0.70 5.86
N LEU A 61 -21.24 0.97 5.32
CA LEU A 61 -20.51 2.22 5.49
C LEU A 61 -20.81 3.22 4.37
N ASN A 62 -20.85 4.49 4.74
CA ASN A 62 -20.90 5.62 3.82
C ASN A 62 -19.54 6.31 3.74
N TRP A 63 -19.25 7.01 2.64
CA TRP A 63 -18.00 7.71 2.44
C TRP A 63 -17.70 8.80 3.47
N GLU A 64 -18.74 9.40 4.05
CA GLU A 64 -18.64 10.40 5.14
C GLU A 64 -18.07 9.81 6.43
N GLU A 65 -18.17 8.49 6.60
CA GLU A 65 -17.68 7.78 7.78
C GLU A 65 -16.21 7.40 7.67
N VAL A 66 -15.66 7.41 6.44
CA VAL A 66 -14.26 7.04 6.17
C VAL A 66 -13.33 8.19 6.54
N ASP A 67 -12.42 7.94 7.49
CA ASP A 67 -11.47 8.94 7.98
C ASP A 67 -10.17 8.96 7.18
N VAL A 68 -9.72 7.80 6.68
CA VAL A 68 -8.47 7.70 5.92
C VAL A 68 -8.53 6.58 4.88
N ILE A 69 -7.96 6.85 3.72
CA ILE A 69 -7.63 5.84 2.70
C ILE A 69 -6.12 5.74 2.65
N THR A 70 -5.59 4.56 2.97
CA THR A 70 -4.17 4.26 2.78
C THR A 70 -3.99 3.45 1.50
N TYR A 71 -2.89 3.66 0.81
CA TYR A 71 -2.56 2.85 -0.35
C TYR A 71 -1.08 2.52 -0.42
N THR A 72 -0.77 1.41 -1.06
CA THR A 72 0.60 0.99 -1.37
C THR A 72 0.71 0.57 -2.83
N THR A 73 1.86 0.81 -3.42
CA THR A 73 2.16 0.43 -4.81
C THR A 73 3.66 0.18 -4.98
N THR A 74 4.01 -0.67 -5.92
CA THR A 74 5.37 -0.86 -6.44
C THR A 74 5.63 -0.06 -7.71
N ASP A 75 4.64 0.71 -8.18
CA ASP A 75 4.73 1.45 -9.43
C ASP A 75 5.72 2.60 -9.35
N VAL A 76 6.47 2.82 -10.44
CA VAL A 76 7.43 3.92 -10.58
C VAL A 76 6.72 5.27 -10.65
N LYS A 77 5.51 5.30 -11.21
CA LYS A 77 4.70 6.50 -11.34
C LYS A 77 3.57 6.45 -10.33
N ASP A 78 3.63 7.33 -9.35
CA ASP A 78 2.55 7.46 -8.37
C ASP A 78 1.34 8.17 -8.98
N VAL A 79 0.59 7.40 -9.77
CA VAL A 79 -0.70 7.85 -10.31
C VAL A 79 -1.87 7.40 -9.43
N MET A 80 -1.62 6.57 -8.41
CA MET A 80 -2.67 5.94 -7.63
C MET A 80 -3.41 6.95 -6.76
N ARG A 81 -2.71 7.90 -6.15
CA ARG A 81 -3.34 8.98 -5.37
C ARG A 81 -4.35 9.76 -6.20
N ASP A 82 -3.99 10.13 -7.44
CA ASP A 82 -4.89 10.88 -8.33
C ASP A 82 -6.06 10.04 -8.81
N GLN A 83 -5.86 8.73 -8.98
CA GLN A 83 -6.95 7.80 -9.28
C GLN A 83 -7.92 7.68 -8.11
N ILE A 84 -7.39 7.56 -6.87
CA ILE A 84 -8.22 7.52 -5.66
C ILE A 84 -9.00 8.82 -5.52
N LYS A 85 -8.36 9.99 -5.69
CA LYS A 85 -9.03 11.29 -5.64
C LYS A 85 -10.17 11.43 -6.65
N LYS A 86 -10.03 10.82 -7.84
CA LYS A 86 -11.08 10.82 -8.87
C LYS A 86 -12.21 9.83 -8.58
N MET A 87 -11.91 8.78 -7.83
CA MET A 87 -12.87 7.72 -7.47
C MET A 87 -13.75 8.11 -6.29
N VAL A 88 -13.15 8.73 -5.26
CA VAL A 88 -13.89 9.09 -4.05
C VAL A 88 -14.91 10.20 -4.34
N PRO A 89 -16.14 10.07 -3.81
CA PRO A 89 -17.16 11.10 -4.00
C PRO A 89 -16.88 12.33 -3.13
N VAL A 90 -17.64 13.41 -3.37
CA VAL A 90 -17.52 14.68 -2.66
C VAL A 90 -17.82 14.57 -1.15
N GLU A 91 -18.53 13.54 -0.75
CA GLU A 91 -18.86 13.20 0.63
C GLU A 91 -17.65 12.74 1.43
N PHE A 92 -16.64 12.15 0.80
CA PHE A 92 -15.39 11.80 1.48
C PHE A 92 -14.65 13.06 1.93
N LYS A 93 -14.39 13.14 3.22
CA LYS A 93 -13.66 14.28 3.86
C LYS A 93 -12.38 13.84 4.56
N GLY A 94 -12.02 12.56 4.44
CA GLY A 94 -10.83 11.99 5.04
C GLY A 94 -9.54 12.36 4.32
N THR A 95 -8.45 11.72 4.72
CA THR A 95 -7.14 11.87 4.09
C THR A 95 -6.81 10.69 3.19
N ILE A 96 -5.89 10.90 2.24
CA ILE A 96 -5.35 9.85 1.36
C ILE A 96 -3.85 9.79 1.61
N GLU A 97 -3.37 8.66 2.14
CA GLU A 97 -2.00 8.49 2.60
C GLU A 97 -1.32 7.32 1.86
N PHE A 98 -0.09 7.56 1.42
CA PHE A 98 0.76 6.53 0.86
C PHE A 98 1.51 5.80 1.96
N ILE A 99 1.64 4.48 1.83
CA ILE A 99 2.46 3.64 2.70
C ILE A 99 3.46 2.86 1.83
N PRO A 100 4.77 2.94 2.10
CA PRO A 100 5.78 2.16 1.40
C PRO A 100 5.45 0.66 1.41
N HIS A 101 5.76 -0.04 0.32
CA HIS A 101 5.36 -1.43 0.12
C HIS A 101 5.91 -2.34 1.21
N HIS A 102 7.19 -2.25 1.54
CA HIS A 102 7.78 -3.04 2.62
C HIS A 102 7.21 -2.68 3.99
N MET A 103 6.86 -1.41 4.23
CA MET A 103 6.21 -1.01 5.48
C MET A 103 4.80 -1.60 5.58
N ALA A 104 4.05 -1.67 4.48
CA ALA A 104 2.74 -2.33 4.46
C ALA A 104 2.85 -3.82 4.78
N HIS A 105 3.85 -4.53 4.24
CA HIS A 105 4.15 -5.92 4.62
C HIS A 105 4.49 -6.05 6.11
N ALA A 106 5.34 -5.16 6.62
CA ALA A 106 5.73 -5.19 8.03
C ALA A 106 4.54 -4.99 8.97
N TYR A 107 3.67 -4.01 8.69
CA TYR A 107 2.44 -3.80 9.45
C TYR A 107 1.47 -4.98 9.38
N SER A 108 1.28 -5.57 8.21
CA SER A 108 0.37 -6.71 8.07
C SER A 108 0.86 -7.92 8.85
N THR A 109 2.17 -8.15 8.86
CA THR A 109 2.80 -9.27 9.58
C THR A 109 2.75 -9.04 11.09
N PHE A 110 3.20 -7.88 11.56
CA PHE A 110 3.21 -7.56 12.99
C PHE A 110 1.80 -7.41 13.54
N GLY A 111 0.90 -6.74 12.81
CA GLY A 111 -0.49 -6.53 13.23
C GLY A 111 -1.29 -7.82 13.36
N GLY A 112 -0.98 -8.82 12.53
CA GLY A 112 -1.57 -10.16 12.58
C GLY A 112 -0.91 -11.12 13.59
N SER A 113 0.18 -10.71 14.26
CA SER A 113 0.88 -11.52 15.25
C SER A 113 0.38 -11.23 16.66
N ASP A 114 0.76 -12.10 17.63
CA ASP A 114 0.51 -11.89 19.06
C ASP A 114 1.68 -11.20 19.78
N PHE A 115 2.71 -10.76 19.03
CA PHE A 115 3.88 -10.11 19.63
C PHE A 115 3.58 -8.67 20.02
N ASP A 116 4.03 -8.25 21.19
CA ASP A 116 4.01 -6.85 21.61
C ASP A 116 5.22 -6.07 21.09
N GLU A 117 6.36 -6.75 20.92
CA GLU A 117 7.60 -6.24 20.37
C GLU A 117 8.19 -7.26 19.39
N SER A 118 8.72 -6.81 18.24
CA SER A 118 9.27 -7.71 17.24
C SER A 118 10.19 -7.00 16.26
N ALA A 119 11.17 -7.72 15.73
CA ALA A 119 11.83 -7.39 14.49
C ALA A 119 11.10 -8.07 13.33
N VAL A 120 10.77 -7.30 12.31
CA VAL A 120 10.13 -7.80 11.08
C VAL A 120 11.09 -7.64 9.91
N VAL A 121 11.43 -8.76 9.28
CA VAL A 121 12.25 -8.80 8.07
C VAL A 121 11.33 -8.92 6.87
N VAL A 122 11.40 -7.94 5.97
CA VAL A 122 10.72 -7.96 4.69
C VAL A 122 11.75 -8.27 3.60
N ALA A 123 11.56 -9.39 2.93
CA ALA A 123 12.36 -9.84 1.80
C ALA A 123 11.41 -10.15 0.65
N ASP A 124 11.24 -9.20 -0.22
CA ASP A 124 10.37 -9.28 -1.39
C ASP A 124 11.21 -9.21 -2.67
N ALA A 125 10.63 -9.62 -3.80
CA ALA A 125 11.28 -9.52 -5.09
C ALA A 125 11.57 -8.04 -5.44
N MET A 126 10.63 -7.15 -5.08
CA MET A 126 10.75 -5.71 -5.30
C MET A 126 9.70 -4.99 -4.44
N GLY A 127 10.15 -4.03 -3.65
CA GLY A 127 9.27 -3.09 -2.96
C GLY A 127 8.99 -1.83 -3.78
N SER A 128 8.67 -0.74 -3.10
CA SER A 128 8.40 0.53 -3.75
C SER A 128 9.64 1.09 -4.43
N VAL A 129 9.44 1.69 -5.60
CA VAL A 129 10.51 2.32 -6.37
C VAL A 129 10.72 3.75 -5.86
N LEU A 130 11.98 4.09 -5.59
CA LEU A 130 12.38 5.45 -5.26
C LEU A 130 12.59 6.25 -6.55
N SER A 131 11.77 7.25 -6.75
CA SER A 131 11.89 8.23 -7.83
C SER A 131 11.84 9.63 -7.26
N LYS A 132 12.58 10.57 -7.85
CA LYS A 132 12.63 11.98 -7.40
C LYS A 132 11.25 12.64 -7.35
N ASP A 133 10.31 12.12 -8.12
CA ASP A 133 9.00 12.73 -8.34
C ASP A 133 7.86 11.99 -7.63
N ASN A 134 8.15 10.98 -6.79
CA ASN A 134 7.10 10.23 -6.11
C ASN A 134 7.05 10.51 -4.60
N GLU A 135 5.93 10.15 -3.99
CA GLU A 135 5.67 10.38 -2.56
C GLU A 135 6.57 9.56 -1.63
N MET A 136 7.33 8.62 -2.17
CA MET A 136 8.29 7.80 -1.43
C MET A 136 9.37 8.65 -0.76
N SER A 137 9.79 9.76 -1.38
CA SER A 137 10.80 10.66 -0.82
C SER A 137 10.45 11.21 0.56
N ASN A 138 9.16 11.24 0.94
CA ASN A 138 8.72 11.70 2.24
C ASN A 138 8.91 10.68 3.37
N TRP A 139 9.18 9.41 3.02
CA TRP A 139 9.27 8.30 3.97
C TRP A 139 10.70 7.85 4.25
N TYR A 140 11.67 8.28 3.43
CA TYR A 140 13.04 7.81 3.56
C TYR A 140 13.92 8.80 4.31
N THR A 141 14.74 8.23 5.19
CA THR A 141 15.75 8.95 5.94
C THR A 141 17.14 8.63 5.39
N LYS A 142 18.00 9.60 5.31
CA LYS A 142 19.49 9.68 5.26
C LYS A 142 20.32 8.73 4.39
N ASP A 143 19.91 7.52 4.07
CA ASP A 143 20.75 6.55 3.33
C ASP A 143 20.18 6.25 1.93
N GLU A 144 19.48 7.21 1.33
CA GLU A 144 18.96 7.09 -0.03
C GLU A 144 20.11 7.01 -1.03
N PRO A 145 20.05 6.09 -2.01
CA PRO A 145 21.02 6.06 -3.06
C PRO A 145 20.94 7.32 -3.91
N THR A 146 21.98 8.14 -3.87
CA THR A 146 22.13 9.32 -4.72
C THR A 146 22.74 8.90 -6.04
N VAL A 147 21.94 8.43 -6.98
CA VAL A 147 22.45 8.12 -8.32
C VAL A 147 21.60 8.82 -9.36
N GLU A 148 22.22 9.73 -10.10
CA GLU A 148 21.58 10.38 -11.22
C GLU A 148 21.21 9.35 -12.30
N GLY A 149 19.95 9.34 -12.70
CA GLY A 149 19.45 8.64 -13.88
C GLY A 149 19.14 7.15 -13.72
N ARG A 150 19.05 6.62 -12.49
CA ARG A 150 18.65 5.22 -12.25
C ARG A 150 17.62 5.13 -11.15
N ASP A 151 16.58 4.30 -11.35
CA ASP A 151 15.60 4.03 -10.33
C ASP A 151 16.09 2.94 -9.39
N TRP A 152 15.80 3.12 -8.11
CA TRP A 152 16.11 2.18 -7.05
C TRP A 152 14.82 1.66 -6.44
N ALA A 153 14.80 0.38 -6.08
CA ALA A 153 13.67 -0.23 -5.39
C ALA A 153 14.09 -0.79 -4.04
N GLU A 154 13.14 -0.88 -3.12
CA GLU A 154 13.34 -1.60 -1.86
C GLU A 154 13.62 -3.07 -2.17
N GLY A 155 14.79 -3.58 -1.74
CA GLY A 155 15.15 -5.00 -1.86
C GLY A 155 14.88 -5.75 -0.56
N TYR A 156 15.49 -5.31 0.55
CA TYR A 156 15.28 -5.88 1.88
C TYR A 156 15.10 -4.75 2.87
N THR A 157 14.19 -4.93 3.82
CA THR A 157 14.00 -3.97 4.92
C THR A 157 13.80 -4.71 6.23
N ILE A 158 14.42 -4.23 7.30
CA ILE A 158 14.22 -4.70 8.67
C ILE A 158 13.60 -3.57 9.47
N TYR A 159 12.44 -3.84 10.05
CA TYR A 159 11.76 -2.92 10.95
C TYR A 159 11.78 -3.47 12.37
N HIS A 160 11.93 -2.58 13.35
CA HIS A 160 11.75 -2.88 14.75
C HIS A 160 10.46 -2.23 15.26
N PHE A 161 9.50 -3.04 15.65
CA PHE A 161 8.29 -2.64 16.35
C PHE A 161 8.53 -2.76 17.85
N LYS A 162 8.67 -1.64 18.53
CA LYS A 162 8.85 -1.61 20.00
C LYS A 162 7.56 -1.88 20.77
N ASN A 163 6.44 -1.62 20.16
CA ASN A 163 5.10 -1.88 20.67
C ASN A 163 4.07 -1.67 19.54
N ARG A 164 2.79 -1.93 19.83
CA ARG A 164 1.69 -1.84 18.87
C ARG A 164 1.18 -0.41 18.61
N LYS A 165 1.67 0.60 19.34
CA LYS A 165 1.15 1.98 19.26
C LYS A 165 2.08 2.91 18.51
N ASP A 166 3.38 2.66 18.59
CA ASP A 166 4.38 3.50 17.96
C ASP A 166 4.63 3.09 16.51
N LEU A 167 5.11 4.02 15.72
CA LEU A 167 5.61 3.71 14.39
C LEU A 167 6.85 2.80 14.49
N PRO A 168 7.02 1.83 13.58
CA PRO A 168 8.20 1.01 13.54
C PRO A 168 9.43 1.85 13.20
N VAL A 169 10.56 1.45 13.77
CA VAL A 169 11.86 2.01 13.40
C VAL A 169 12.46 1.17 12.28
N GLU A 170 12.78 1.79 11.16
CA GLU A 170 13.58 1.15 10.13
C GLU A 170 15.01 0.96 10.65
N VAL A 171 15.43 -0.28 10.83
CA VAL A 171 16.75 -0.64 11.35
C VAL A 171 17.75 -0.84 10.24
N TYR A 172 17.30 -1.38 9.12
CA TYR A 172 18.12 -1.67 7.95
C TYR A 172 17.29 -1.64 6.68
N LYS A 173 17.86 -1.10 5.61
CA LYS A 173 17.29 -1.17 4.26
C LYS A 173 18.39 -1.41 3.23
N LYS A 174 18.14 -2.31 2.31
CA LYS A 174 18.96 -2.51 1.13
C LYS A 174 18.17 -2.09 -0.10
N TRP A 175 18.71 -1.14 -0.81
CA TRP A 175 18.23 -0.73 -2.11
C TRP A 175 18.82 -1.62 -3.20
N VAL A 176 18.05 -1.91 -4.21
CA VAL A 176 18.48 -2.63 -5.42
C VAL A 176 18.24 -1.76 -6.63
N GLN A 177 19.21 -1.78 -7.56
CA GLN A 177 19.01 -1.13 -8.85
C GLN A 177 17.98 -1.89 -9.65
N PHE A 178 17.07 -1.14 -10.26
CA PHE A 178 16.06 -1.70 -11.13
C PHE A 178 16.59 -1.74 -12.57
N PRO A 179 17.02 -2.90 -13.07
CA PRO A 179 17.62 -2.99 -14.40
C PRO A 179 16.61 -2.94 -15.55
N PHE A 180 15.30 -2.86 -15.24
CA PHE A 180 14.24 -3.18 -16.19
C PHE A 180 13.47 -1.98 -16.73
N LEU A 181 13.82 -0.75 -16.41
CA LEU A 181 13.12 0.42 -16.97
C LEU A 181 13.58 0.82 -18.38
N GLU A 182 14.59 0.15 -18.94
CA GLU A 182 14.89 0.27 -20.39
C GLU A 182 14.00 -0.62 -21.28
N GLN A 183 12.97 -1.24 -20.72
CA GLN A 183 12.12 -2.17 -21.44
C GLN A 183 10.85 -1.51 -22.02
N GLU A 184 11.00 -0.61 -22.95
CA GLU A 184 10.01 -0.50 -24.05
C GLU A 184 9.98 -1.78 -24.92
N GLU A 185 11.00 -2.65 -24.83
CA GLU A 185 11.11 -3.87 -25.64
C GLU A 185 10.32 -5.09 -25.15
N PHE A 186 9.78 -5.09 -23.92
CA PHE A 186 9.07 -6.26 -23.39
C PHE A 186 7.56 -6.26 -23.67
N LEU A 187 7.00 -5.15 -24.10
CA LEU A 187 5.57 -5.07 -24.45
C LEU A 187 5.26 -5.48 -25.88
N ASP A 188 6.29 -5.68 -26.74
CA ASP A 188 6.10 -5.99 -28.16
C ASP A 188 6.39 -7.46 -28.53
N LYS A 189 6.65 -8.32 -27.55
CA LYS A 189 6.71 -9.77 -27.78
C LYS A 189 5.47 -10.42 -27.17
N GLY A 190 4.39 -10.35 -27.97
CA GLY A 190 3.18 -11.12 -27.72
C GLY A 190 3.50 -12.61 -27.51
N HIS A 191 3.06 -13.13 -26.38
CA HIS A 191 2.72 -14.54 -26.16
C HIS A 191 1.46 -14.60 -25.29
#